data_a6fb7b0bec9bc663c26a8c3938743219
#
_entry.id   a6fb7b0bec9bc663c26a8c3938743219
#
_cell.length_a   1.000
_cell.length_b   1.000
_cell.length_c   1.000
_cell.angle_alpha   90.00
_cell.angle_beta   90.00
_cell.angle_gamma   90.00
#
_symmetry.space_group_name_H-M   'P 1'
#
loop_
_entity.id
_entity.type
_entity.pdbx_description
1 polymer ?
#
loop_
_entity_poly.entity_id
_entity_poly.type
_entity_poly.pdbx_seq_one_letter_code
_entity_poly.pdbx_strand_id
1 'polypeptide(L)'
;MQLHLHCVRSKKHKNNLKLNDPIIHLKQEEAEMKEFLLPYGKEKLTAKIEDEHLAGVLLSELHSYKAPKSGAELVQDALEHPIGTPRLCDMAVGKKKVVVISSDHTRPVPSHIMMPLILAEIRKGNPDADITILISTGLHRTTTKEELAAKFGPEIMANEKIIVHDCDDKDNLVYLGKLPSGGNLIINRLAAEADLLVAEGFIEPHFFAGFSGGRKSILPGVASRETVMYNHNSGFINDPHARTGVVEGNPIHNDMLYAARAARLDFIVNVVIDAAHDPIFAVAGDCDLAHRVGREFLASKCQVDAIPADIVISTNGGYP
;
A
#
# COMPACT_ATOMS: atom_id res chain seq x y z
N MET A 1 2.26 7.89 -0.58
CA MET A 1 3.18 8.10 -1.74
C MET A 1 2.57 9.12 -2.68
N GLN A 2 3.10 10.35 -2.68
CA GLN A 2 2.61 11.41 -3.57
C GLN A 2 3.25 11.24 -4.95
N LEU A 3 2.54 10.62 -5.88
CA LEU A 3 2.93 10.62 -7.29
C LEU A 3 2.52 11.96 -7.91
N HIS A 4 3.48 12.89 -8.03
CA HIS A 4 3.34 14.08 -8.86
C HIS A 4 3.96 13.76 -10.21
N LEU A 5 3.13 13.59 -11.24
CA LEU A 5 3.59 13.46 -12.62
C LEU A 5 3.57 14.84 -13.28
N HIS A 6 4.73 15.31 -13.76
CA HIS A 6 4.86 16.51 -14.56
C HIS A 6 5.22 16.10 -15.98
N CYS A 7 4.42 16.52 -16.96
CA CYS A 7 4.63 16.20 -18.37
C CYS A 7 5.16 17.42 -19.14
N VAL A 8 6.26 17.27 -19.84
CA VAL A 8 6.90 18.34 -20.65
C VAL A 8 6.85 17.98 -22.13
N ARG A 9 6.44 18.90 -22.96
CA ARG A 9 6.34 18.73 -24.41
C ARG A 9 7.47 19.48 -25.10
N SER A 10 8.22 18.81 -25.99
CA SER A 10 9.21 19.44 -26.86
C SER A 10 8.54 19.94 -28.14
N LYS A 11 8.69 21.23 -28.48
CA LYS A 11 8.32 21.75 -29.79
C LYS A 11 9.45 21.47 -30.76
N LYS A 12 9.23 20.68 -31.81
CA LYS A 12 10.13 20.61 -32.95
C LYS A 12 10.04 21.93 -33.72
N HIS A 13 11.05 22.80 -33.60
CA HIS A 13 11.22 23.98 -34.42
C HIS A 13 11.49 23.54 -35.88
N LYS A 14 10.54 23.79 -36.76
CA LYS A 14 10.83 23.88 -38.21
C LYS A 14 11.33 25.31 -38.50
N ASN A 15 12.65 25.50 -38.48
CA ASN A 15 13.27 26.72 -38.94
C ASN A 15 13.19 26.79 -40.48
N ASN A 16 12.26 27.58 -41.00
CA ASN A 16 12.36 28.14 -42.32
C ASN A 16 12.76 29.61 -42.16
N LEU A 17 14.07 29.88 -42.10
CA LEU A 17 14.63 31.22 -42.18
C LEU A 17 14.54 31.72 -43.61
N LYS A 18 13.65 32.67 -43.88
CA LYS A 18 13.77 33.59 -44.99
C LYS A 18 14.56 34.82 -44.52
N LEU A 19 15.78 34.98 -45.08
CA LEU A 19 16.58 36.18 -44.92
C LEU A 19 15.88 37.31 -45.67
N ASN A 20 15.43 38.33 -44.95
CA ASN A 20 15.24 39.77 -45.27
C ASN A 20 14.01 40.32 -44.53
N ASP A 21 14.22 40.76 -43.30
CA ASP A 21 13.33 41.70 -42.64
C ASP A 21 14.14 42.59 -41.66
N PRO A 22 13.78 43.88 -41.52
CA PRO A 22 14.53 44.84 -40.73
C PRO A 22 14.47 44.49 -39.24
N ILE A 23 15.54 44.84 -38.52
CA ILE A 23 15.76 44.63 -37.08
C ILE A 23 14.55 45.18 -36.30
N ILE A 24 13.60 44.34 -36.01
CA ILE A 24 12.58 44.56 -34.99
C ILE A 24 13.26 44.19 -33.65
N HIS A 25 13.41 45.18 -32.78
CA HIS A 25 13.71 44.92 -31.37
C HIS A 25 12.54 44.12 -30.78
N LEU A 26 12.60 42.80 -30.91
CA LEU A 26 11.75 41.90 -30.11
C LEU A 26 12.12 42.13 -28.65
N LYS A 27 11.23 42.76 -27.89
CA LYS A 27 11.23 42.61 -26.46
C LYS A 27 11.21 41.08 -26.23
N GLN A 28 12.28 40.56 -25.64
CA GLN A 28 12.25 39.23 -25.03
C GLN A 28 11.12 39.31 -23.99
N GLU A 29 9.94 38.80 -24.29
CA GLU A 29 8.99 38.44 -23.26
C GLU A 29 9.70 37.39 -22.42
N GLU A 30 9.95 37.74 -21.18
CA GLU A 30 10.48 36.75 -20.22
C GLU A 30 9.48 35.59 -20.21
N ALA A 31 9.94 34.41 -20.61
CA ALA A 31 9.11 33.22 -20.62
C ALA A 31 8.55 32.99 -19.19
N GLU A 32 7.23 32.85 -19.10
CA GLU A 32 6.55 32.60 -17.84
C GLU A 32 6.99 31.23 -17.32
N MET A 33 7.66 31.19 -16.15
CA MET A 33 8.27 29.99 -15.57
C MET A 33 7.39 29.46 -14.45
N LYS A 34 7.03 28.19 -14.49
CA LYS A 34 6.42 27.52 -13.35
C LYS A 34 7.47 26.79 -12.50
N GLU A 35 7.38 26.99 -11.21
CA GLU A 35 8.27 26.35 -10.25
C GLU A 35 7.55 25.20 -9.53
N PHE A 36 8.23 24.06 -9.44
CA PHE A 36 7.75 22.85 -8.79
C PHE A 36 8.75 22.42 -7.73
N LEU A 37 8.25 22.22 -6.50
CA LEU A 37 9.05 21.68 -5.39
C LEU A 37 8.93 20.16 -5.37
N LEU A 38 9.99 19.47 -5.79
CA LEU A 38 10.04 18.02 -5.88
C LEU A 38 10.71 17.44 -4.63
N PRO A 39 10.10 16.48 -3.93
CA PRO A 39 10.76 15.77 -2.83
C PRO A 39 12.02 15.05 -3.33
N TYR A 40 13.13 15.22 -2.58
CA TYR A 40 14.42 14.58 -2.88
C TYR A 40 15.15 14.25 -1.58
N GLY A 41 15.15 12.99 -1.18
CA GLY A 41 15.62 12.60 0.14
C GLY A 41 14.85 13.35 1.24
N LYS A 42 15.59 14.00 2.15
CA LYS A 42 15.00 14.84 3.22
C LYS A 42 14.81 16.31 2.80
N GLU A 43 15.15 16.65 1.57
CA GLU A 43 15.12 18.01 1.03
C GLU A 43 14.11 18.15 -0.10
N LYS A 44 14.06 19.32 -0.70
CA LYS A 44 13.25 19.59 -1.89
C LYS A 44 14.13 20.21 -2.98
N LEU A 45 13.99 19.72 -4.21
CA LEU A 45 14.56 20.33 -5.40
C LEU A 45 13.53 21.21 -6.09
N THR A 46 13.95 22.37 -6.56
CA THR A 46 13.10 23.23 -7.39
C THR A 46 13.35 22.92 -8.87
N ALA A 47 12.31 22.43 -9.56
CA ALA A 47 12.30 22.35 -11.01
C ALA A 47 11.59 23.57 -11.57
N LYS A 48 12.21 24.24 -12.57
CA LYS A 48 11.65 25.39 -13.27
C LYS A 48 11.36 24.97 -14.71
N ILE A 49 10.12 25.15 -15.15
CA ILE A 49 9.66 24.74 -16.48
C ILE A 49 8.95 25.93 -17.11
N GLU A 50 9.35 26.28 -18.33
CA GLU A 50 8.66 27.31 -19.13
C GLU A 50 7.25 26.85 -19.46
N ASP A 51 6.28 27.74 -19.31
CA ASP A 51 4.85 27.40 -19.50
C ASP A 51 4.58 26.79 -20.87
N GLU A 52 5.27 27.26 -21.92
CA GLU A 52 5.11 26.73 -23.28
C GLU A 52 5.61 25.27 -23.43
N HIS A 53 6.51 24.82 -22.55
CA HIS A 53 7.04 23.46 -22.53
C HIS A 53 6.24 22.53 -21.60
N LEU A 54 5.37 23.07 -20.74
CA LEU A 54 4.58 22.31 -19.79
C LEU A 54 3.34 21.73 -20.47
N ALA A 55 3.34 20.42 -20.74
CA ALA A 55 2.17 19.71 -21.29
C ALA A 55 1.04 19.59 -20.26
N GLY A 56 1.37 19.45 -18.99
CA GLY A 56 0.41 19.40 -17.89
C GLY A 56 1.00 18.94 -16.57
N VAL A 57 0.20 19.07 -15.53
CA VAL A 57 0.51 18.58 -14.19
C VAL A 57 -0.58 17.58 -13.79
N LEU A 58 -0.20 16.34 -13.58
CA LEU A 58 -1.14 15.28 -13.21
C LEU A 58 -1.20 15.18 -11.68
N LEU A 59 -2.32 15.56 -11.11
CA LEU A 59 -2.59 15.47 -9.66
C LEU A 59 -3.81 14.59 -9.45
N SER A 60 -3.69 13.63 -8.52
CA SER A 60 -4.85 12.83 -8.14
C SER A 60 -5.82 13.63 -7.27
N GLU A 61 -7.12 13.33 -7.36
CA GLU A 61 -8.14 13.94 -6.48
C GLU A 61 -7.91 13.59 -4.99
N LEU A 62 -7.12 12.58 -4.71
CA LEU A 62 -6.78 12.18 -3.34
C LEU A 62 -6.16 13.31 -2.53
N HIS A 63 -5.40 14.21 -3.19
CA HIS A 63 -4.78 15.37 -2.53
C HIS A 63 -5.78 16.43 -2.04
N SER A 64 -6.94 16.51 -2.67
CA SER A 64 -8.01 17.45 -2.32
C SER A 64 -9.17 16.80 -1.57
N TYR A 65 -9.18 15.46 -1.48
CA TYR A 65 -10.24 14.73 -0.81
C TYR A 65 -10.22 15.01 0.69
N LYS A 66 -11.40 15.37 1.23
CA LYS A 66 -11.58 15.55 2.67
C LYS A 66 -12.46 14.44 3.21
N ALA A 67 -11.92 13.66 4.12
CA ALA A 67 -12.68 12.63 4.79
C ALA A 67 -13.85 13.23 5.57
N PRO A 68 -15.03 12.57 5.59
CA PRO A 68 -16.20 13.07 6.33
C PRO A 68 -16.06 12.92 7.85
N LYS A 69 -15.12 12.10 8.32
CA LYS A 69 -14.88 11.75 9.73
C LYS A 69 -13.38 11.67 9.99
N SER A 70 -12.98 11.66 11.25
CA SER A 70 -11.60 11.37 11.65
C SER A 70 -11.18 9.96 11.28
N GLY A 71 -9.88 9.72 11.15
CA GLY A 71 -9.35 8.39 10.81
C GLY A 71 -9.78 7.30 11.80
N ALA A 72 -9.84 7.61 13.09
CA ALA A 72 -10.32 6.67 14.11
C ALA A 72 -11.81 6.33 13.94
N GLU A 73 -12.65 7.33 13.66
CA GLU A 73 -14.07 7.09 13.42
C GLU A 73 -14.31 6.27 12.14
N LEU A 74 -13.53 6.50 11.08
CA LEU A 74 -13.61 5.71 9.85
C LEU A 74 -13.26 4.23 10.10
N VAL A 75 -12.20 3.97 10.86
CA VAL A 75 -11.79 2.61 11.23
C VAL A 75 -12.84 1.95 12.13
N GLN A 76 -13.38 2.69 13.11
CA GLN A 76 -14.44 2.20 13.98
C GLN A 76 -15.69 1.82 13.19
N ASP A 77 -16.15 2.69 12.29
CA ASP A 77 -17.29 2.41 11.40
C ASP A 77 -17.07 1.15 10.55
N ALA A 78 -15.85 0.99 10.00
CA ALA A 78 -15.50 -0.20 9.21
C ALA A 78 -15.56 -1.49 10.06
N LEU A 79 -15.08 -1.46 11.29
CA LEU A 79 -15.17 -2.59 12.23
C LEU A 79 -16.61 -2.92 12.63
N GLU A 80 -17.49 -1.91 12.73
CA GLU A 80 -18.90 -2.09 13.05
C GLU A 80 -19.74 -2.60 11.88
N HIS A 81 -19.30 -2.31 10.64
CA HIS A 81 -19.99 -2.68 9.41
C HIS A 81 -19.07 -3.44 8.44
N PRO A 82 -18.55 -4.62 8.84
CA PRO A 82 -17.62 -5.37 8.02
C PRO A 82 -18.27 -5.90 6.74
N ILE A 83 -17.46 -6.02 5.69
CA ILE A 83 -17.90 -6.48 4.37
C ILE A 83 -17.61 -7.96 4.22
N GLY A 84 -18.64 -8.77 4.02
CA GLY A 84 -18.54 -10.20 3.70
C GLY A 84 -18.16 -11.10 4.87
N THR A 85 -18.16 -10.59 6.10
CA THR A 85 -17.91 -11.36 7.35
C THR A 85 -18.86 -10.90 8.47
N PRO A 86 -19.02 -11.67 9.55
CA PRO A 86 -19.52 -11.16 10.82
C PRO A 86 -18.58 -10.08 11.40
N ARG A 87 -18.99 -9.41 12.48
CA ARG A 87 -18.13 -8.50 13.23
C ARG A 87 -16.94 -9.23 13.83
N LEU A 88 -15.82 -8.55 13.93
CA LEU A 88 -14.59 -9.14 14.46
C LEU A 88 -14.76 -9.63 15.91
N CYS A 89 -15.52 -8.93 16.74
CA CYS A 89 -15.86 -9.38 18.10
C CYS A 89 -16.61 -10.72 18.12
N ASP A 90 -17.55 -10.92 17.18
CA ASP A 90 -18.31 -12.17 17.09
C ASP A 90 -17.42 -13.32 16.61
N MET A 91 -16.50 -13.03 15.69
CA MET A 91 -15.52 -14.00 15.18
C MET A 91 -14.49 -14.38 16.25
N ALA A 92 -14.18 -13.50 17.20
CA ALA A 92 -13.21 -13.74 18.28
C ALA A 92 -13.74 -14.67 19.39
N VAL A 93 -15.05 -14.87 19.47
CA VAL A 93 -15.65 -15.72 20.52
C VAL A 93 -15.06 -17.13 20.49
N GLY A 94 -14.49 -17.56 21.63
CA GLY A 94 -13.90 -18.89 21.82
C GLY A 94 -12.57 -19.15 21.10
N LYS A 95 -12.01 -18.16 20.42
CA LYS A 95 -10.70 -18.26 19.76
C LYS A 95 -9.58 -18.09 20.77
N LYS A 96 -8.66 -19.05 20.85
CA LYS A 96 -7.57 -19.03 21.83
C LYS A 96 -6.36 -18.27 21.28
N LYS A 97 -5.90 -18.63 20.07
CA LYS A 97 -4.73 -18.05 19.42
C LYS A 97 -5.19 -17.06 18.37
N VAL A 98 -5.11 -15.78 18.65
CA VAL A 98 -5.42 -14.73 17.70
C VAL A 98 -4.12 -14.11 17.20
N VAL A 99 -3.95 -14.04 15.88
CA VAL A 99 -2.79 -13.39 15.28
C VAL A 99 -3.27 -12.18 14.48
N VAL A 100 -2.68 -11.01 14.76
CA VAL A 100 -2.91 -9.78 14.04
C VAL A 100 -1.64 -9.44 13.24
N ILE A 101 -1.70 -9.60 11.94
CA ILE A 101 -0.58 -9.24 11.05
C ILE A 101 -0.56 -7.72 10.87
N SER A 102 0.60 -7.10 11.10
CA SER A 102 0.86 -5.69 10.82
C SER A 102 2.07 -5.54 9.90
N SER A 103 2.10 -4.50 9.10
CA SER A 103 3.26 -4.21 8.24
C SER A 103 4.49 -3.79 9.04
N ASP A 104 5.65 -3.87 8.42
CA ASP A 104 6.93 -3.44 9.00
C ASP A 104 7.12 -1.90 8.98
N HIS A 105 8.29 -1.47 9.40
CA HIS A 105 8.71 -0.06 9.48
C HIS A 105 8.76 0.68 8.13
N THR A 106 8.79 -0.03 7.01
CA THR A 106 8.88 0.57 5.68
C THR A 106 7.53 1.04 5.12
N ARG A 107 6.43 0.74 5.83
CA ARG A 107 5.07 1.05 5.38
C ARG A 107 4.40 2.07 6.31
N PRO A 108 3.85 3.15 5.76
CA PRO A 108 3.23 4.23 6.55
C PRO A 108 1.80 3.87 6.99
N VAL A 109 1.61 2.67 7.52
CA VAL A 109 0.32 2.27 8.09
C VAL A 109 0.14 3.00 9.43
N PRO A 110 -0.97 3.72 9.63
CA PRO A 110 -1.26 4.42 10.88
C PRO A 110 -1.68 3.46 11.99
N SER A 111 -0.78 2.52 12.35
CA SER A 111 -1.07 1.45 13.32
C SER A 111 -1.37 1.98 14.72
N HIS A 112 -0.85 3.17 15.07
CA HIS A 112 -1.18 3.84 16.34
C HIS A 112 -2.67 4.22 16.45
N ILE A 113 -3.38 4.37 15.31
CA ILE A 113 -4.83 4.58 15.26
C ILE A 113 -5.56 3.24 15.14
N MET A 114 -5.10 2.37 14.23
CA MET A 114 -5.84 1.17 13.86
C MET A 114 -5.73 0.05 14.89
N MET A 115 -4.51 -0.22 15.38
CA MET A 115 -4.25 -1.37 16.24
C MET A 115 -5.03 -1.33 17.57
N PRO A 116 -5.11 -0.20 18.31
CA PRO A 116 -5.94 -0.14 19.51
C PRO A 116 -7.41 -0.49 19.27
N LEU A 117 -7.99 -0.07 18.15
CA LEU A 117 -9.38 -0.35 17.78
C LEU A 117 -9.59 -1.83 17.44
N ILE A 118 -8.65 -2.42 16.70
CA ILE A 118 -8.67 -3.85 16.34
C ILE A 118 -8.58 -4.71 17.61
N LEU A 119 -7.63 -4.42 18.48
CA LEU A 119 -7.44 -5.15 19.74
C LEU A 119 -8.66 -5.03 20.67
N ALA A 120 -9.22 -3.83 20.76
CA ALA A 120 -10.44 -3.59 21.54
C ALA A 120 -11.63 -4.39 21.00
N GLU A 121 -11.82 -4.43 19.67
CA GLU A 121 -12.90 -5.20 19.06
C GLU A 121 -12.72 -6.71 19.26
N ILE A 122 -11.49 -7.25 19.19
CA ILE A 122 -11.19 -8.65 19.49
C ILE A 122 -11.53 -8.95 20.96
N ARG A 123 -11.04 -8.13 21.91
CA ARG A 123 -11.25 -8.32 23.35
C ARG A 123 -12.69 -8.14 23.78
N LYS A 124 -13.47 -7.38 23.05
CA LYS A 124 -14.91 -7.27 23.28
C LYS A 124 -15.63 -8.61 23.12
N GLY A 125 -15.21 -9.43 22.16
CA GLY A 125 -15.75 -10.78 21.95
C GLY A 125 -15.04 -11.86 22.77
N ASN A 126 -13.76 -11.63 23.09
CA ASN A 126 -12.93 -12.59 23.85
C ASN A 126 -11.87 -11.87 24.69
N PRO A 127 -12.19 -11.50 25.94
CA PRO A 127 -11.25 -10.79 26.82
C PRO A 127 -9.94 -11.54 27.09
N ASP A 128 -9.98 -12.88 27.07
CA ASP A 128 -8.87 -13.77 27.42
C ASP A 128 -8.11 -14.30 26.19
N ALA A 129 -8.33 -13.73 25.00
CA ALA A 129 -7.63 -14.14 23.79
C ALA A 129 -6.10 -13.95 23.92
N ASP A 130 -5.32 -15.00 23.62
CA ASP A 130 -3.86 -14.87 23.44
C ASP A 130 -3.59 -14.21 22.10
N ILE A 131 -3.37 -12.89 22.13
CA ILE A 131 -3.15 -12.08 20.93
C ILE A 131 -1.65 -11.93 20.69
N THR A 132 -1.23 -12.26 19.46
CA THR A 132 0.13 -11.99 18.98
C THR A 132 0.06 -11.04 17.79
N ILE A 133 0.77 -9.93 17.85
CA ILE A 133 1.00 -9.06 16.69
C ILE A 133 2.19 -9.59 15.92
N LEU A 134 1.97 -10.01 14.67
CA LEU A 134 3.01 -10.55 13.78
C LEU A 134 3.39 -9.49 12.74
N ILE A 135 4.65 -9.04 12.80
CA ILE A 135 5.16 -8.03 11.87
C ILE A 135 5.56 -8.69 10.55
N SER A 136 4.90 -8.30 9.48
CA SER A 136 5.10 -8.82 8.14
C SER A 136 6.23 -8.08 7.41
N THR A 137 7.43 -8.63 7.45
CA THR A 137 8.64 -8.06 6.82
C THR A 137 8.81 -8.48 5.37
N GLY A 138 8.16 -9.56 4.94
CA GLY A 138 8.48 -10.16 3.64
C GLY A 138 9.98 -10.48 3.55
N LEU A 139 10.68 -9.87 2.59
CA LEU A 139 12.14 -9.99 2.43
C LEU A 139 12.94 -8.82 3.02
N HIS A 140 12.27 -7.91 3.73
CA HIS A 140 12.95 -6.79 4.36
C HIS A 140 13.74 -7.25 5.59
N ARG A 141 14.66 -6.39 6.05
CA ARG A 141 15.34 -6.61 7.33
C ARG A 141 14.35 -6.62 8.51
N THR A 142 14.78 -7.20 9.57
CA THR A 142 14.07 -7.17 10.86
C THR A 142 13.76 -5.73 11.30
N THR A 143 12.53 -5.51 11.78
CA THR A 143 12.11 -4.24 12.40
C THR A 143 12.68 -4.13 13.80
N THR A 144 13.31 -3.00 14.12
CA THR A 144 13.93 -2.78 15.43
C THR A 144 12.90 -2.46 16.52
N LYS A 145 13.31 -2.52 17.78
CA LYS A 145 12.43 -2.17 18.92
C LYS A 145 12.02 -0.70 18.89
N GLU A 146 12.91 0.18 18.47
CA GLU A 146 12.66 1.62 18.33
C GLU A 146 11.64 1.90 17.23
N GLU A 147 11.74 1.19 16.10
CA GLU A 147 10.78 1.27 15.01
C GLU A 147 9.40 0.74 15.42
N LEU A 148 9.35 -0.37 16.17
CA LEU A 148 8.09 -0.89 16.73
C LEU A 148 7.48 0.10 17.72
N ALA A 149 8.29 0.70 18.59
CA ALA A 149 7.82 1.71 19.54
C ALA A 149 7.27 2.96 18.85
N ALA A 150 7.92 3.40 17.78
CA ALA A 150 7.44 4.52 16.96
C ALA A 150 6.11 4.19 16.25
N LYS A 151 5.92 2.94 15.83
CA LYS A 151 4.73 2.47 15.11
C LYS A 151 3.52 2.28 16.02
N PHE A 152 3.71 1.64 17.17
CA PHE A 152 2.62 1.19 18.05
C PHE A 152 2.42 2.02 19.30
N GLY A 153 3.44 2.76 19.72
CA GLY A 153 3.44 3.50 20.98
C GLY A 153 3.71 2.64 22.21
N PRO A 154 3.89 3.27 23.37
CA PRO A 154 4.34 2.59 24.58
C PRO A 154 3.33 1.61 25.16
N GLU A 155 2.04 1.86 25.03
CA GLU A 155 1.00 1.03 25.61
C GLU A 155 0.96 -0.35 24.94
N ILE A 156 0.92 -0.42 23.62
CA ILE A 156 0.93 -1.69 22.87
C ILE A 156 2.26 -2.42 23.09
N MET A 157 3.39 -1.69 23.08
CA MET A 157 4.70 -2.28 23.34
C MET A 157 4.82 -2.93 24.74
N ALA A 158 4.10 -2.41 25.73
CA ALA A 158 4.12 -2.93 27.09
C ALA A 158 3.17 -4.11 27.33
N ASN A 159 2.03 -4.12 26.62
CA ASN A 159 0.93 -5.03 26.94
C ASN A 159 0.72 -6.15 25.91
N GLU A 160 1.26 -6.02 24.69
CA GLU A 160 1.03 -6.98 23.62
C GLU A 160 2.28 -7.79 23.28
N LYS A 161 2.06 -9.04 22.89
CA LYS A 161 3.11 -9.88 22.33
C LYS A 161 3.36 -9.52 20.89
N ILE A 162 4.59 -9.06 20.57
CA ILE A 162 4.97 -8.68 19.21
C ILE A 162 6.09 -9.60 18.73
N ILE A 163 5.91 -10.21 17.57
CA ILE A 163 6.89 -11.10 16.93
C ILE A 163 7.15 -10.57 15.52
N VAL A 164 8.41 -10.51 15.14
CA VAL A 164 8.82 -10.11 13.78
C VAL A 164 9.01 -11.36 12.94
N HIS A 165 8.40 -11.40 11.77
CA HIS A 165 8.58 -12.48 10.82
C HIS A 165 10.01 -12.50 10.27
N ASP A 166 10.56 -13.71 10.14
CA ASP A 166 11.80 -14.00 9.45
C ASP A 166 11.51 -15.01 8.34
N CYS A 167 11.69 -14.60 7.08
CA CYS A 167 11.41 -15.43 5.90
C CYS A 167 12.40 -16.58 5.70
N ASP A 168 13.49 -16.62 6.46
CA ASP A 168 14.54 -17.64 6.41
C ASP A 168 14.54 -18.58 7.63
N ASP A 169 13.72 -18.30 8.65
CA ASP A 169 13.59 -19.13 9.86
C ASP A 169 12.75 -20.38 9.59
N LYS A 170 13.43 -21.44 9.13
CA LYS A 170 12.82 -22.70 8.72
C LYS A 170 12.01 -23.39 9.84
N ASP A 171 12.38 -23.17 11.09
CA ASP A 171 11.69 -23.79 12.24
C ASP A 171 10.32 -23.16 12.49
N ASN A 172 10.14 -21.91 12.06
CA ASN A 172 8.91 -21.16 12.17
C ASN A 172 8.16 -20.97 10.83
N LEU A 173 8.49 -21.78 9.82
CA LEU A 173 7.82 -21.82 8.54
C LEU A 173 7.07 -23.14 8.33
N VAL A 174 5.89 -23.07 7.67
CA VAL A 174 5.02 -24.22 7.41
C VAL A 174 4.60 -24.24 5.95
N TYR A 175 4.68 -25.42 5.33
CA TYR A 175 4.21 -25.66 3.97
C TYR A 175 2.68 -25.84 3.96
N LEU A 176 1.96 -25.07 3.17
CA LEU A 176 0.50 -25.12 3.01
C LEU A 176 0.04 -25.72 1.67
N GLY A 177 0.96 -26.09 0.79
CA GLY A 177 0.61 -26.63 -0.52
C GLY A 177 1.22 -25.84 -1.67
N LYS A 178 0.62 -25.96 -2.87
CA LYS A 178 1.06 -25.27 -4.08
C LYS A 178 0.24 -24.04 -4.37
N LEU A 179 0.91 -22.99 -4.83
CA LEU A 179 0.24 -21.85 -5.47
C LEU A 179 -0.38 -22.26 -6.81
N PRO A 180 -1.41 -21.58 -7.32
CA PRO A 180 -1.98 -21.85 -8.64
C PRO A 180 -0.96 -21.83 -9.76
N SER A 181 0.07 -21.01 -9.65
CA SER A 181 1.18 -20.94 -10.61
C SER A 181 2.21 -22.08 -10.48
N GLY A 182 2.10 -22.93 -9.45
CA GLY A 182 2.94 -24.12 -9.22
C GLY A 182 4.02 -23.97 -8.15
N GLY A 183 4.28 -22.76 -7.63
CA GLY A 183 5.25 -22.53 -6.54
C GLY A 183 4.83 -23.13 -5.21
N ASN A 184 5.78 -23.32 -4.31
CA ASN A 184 5.47 -23.75 -2.94
C ASN A 184 4.91 -22.57 -2.13
N LEU A 185 3.80 -22.79 -1.42
CA LEU A 185 3.27 -21.86 -0.44
C LEU A 185 3.77 -22.25 0.94
N ILE A 186 4.71 -21.48 1.46
CA ILE A 186 5.32 -21.67 2.77
C ILE A 186 5.19 -20.35 3.52
N ILE A 187 4.55 -20.36 4.68
CA ILE A 187 4.29 -19.15 5.47
C ILE A 187 4.71 -19.32 6.93
N ASN A 188 4.69 -18.22 7.67
CA ASN A 188 4.94 -18.21 9.10
C ASN A 188 3.96 -19.12 9.86
N ARG A 189 4.51 -19.96 10.77
CA ARG A 189 3.74 -20.91 11.58
C ARG A 189 2.67 -20.25 12.41
N LEU A 190 2.94 -19.09 13.02
CA LEU A 190 1.96 -18.36 13.82
C LEU A 190 0.71 -18.01 13.00
N ALA A 191 0.91 -17.55 11.77
CA ALA A 191 -0.21 -17.25 10.88
C ALA A 191 -0.96 -18.52 10.45
N ALA A 192 -0.23 -19.61 10.14
CA ALA A 192 -0.84 -20.86 9.70
C ALA A 192 -1.65 -21.58 10.80
N GLU A 193 -1.24 -21.45 12.06
CA GLU A 193 -1.84 -22.14 13.22
C GLU A 193 -2.77 -21.23 14.04
N ALA A 194 -3.06 -20.02 13.60
CA ALA A 194 -4.00 -19.13 14.26
C ALA A 194 -5.43 -19.68 14.26
N ASP A 195 -6.15 -19.53 15.37
CA ASP A 195 -7.59 -19.80 15.43
C ASP A 195 -8.40 -18.68 14.77
N LEU A 196 -7.85 -17.45 14.81
CA LEU A 196 -8.36 -16.26 14.13
C LEU A 196 -7.17 -15.46 13.59
N LEU A 197 -7.11 -15.31 12.29
CA LEU A 197 -6.07 -14.57 11.58
C LEU A 197 -6.63 -13.25 11.04
N VAL A 198 -6.10 -12.15 11.56
CA VAL A 198 -6.49 -10.77 11.21
C VAL A 198 -5.30 -10.05 10.59
N ALA A 199 -5.52 -9.10 9.68
CA ALA A 199 -4.45 -8.25 9.19
C ALA A 199 -4.88 -6.78 9.11
N GLU A 200 -4.02 -5.88 9.58
CA GLU A 200 -4.13 -4.45 9.27
C GLU A 200 -3.24 -4.09 8.08
N GLY A 201 -3.59 -2.99 7.42
CA GLY A 201 -2.78 -2.50 6.31
C GLY A 201 -3.38 -1.26 5.65
N PHE A 202 -2.73 -0.82 4.59
CA PHE A 202 -3.25 0.26 3.76
C PHE A 202 -3.28 -0.15 2.28
N ILE A 203 -4.12 0.52 1.52
CA ILE A 203 -4.31 0.28 0.09
C ILE A 203 -3.72 1.45 -0.68
N GLU A 204 -2.79 1.13 -1.56
CA GLU A 204 -2.20 2.05 -2.54
C GLU A 204 -2.00 1.35 -3.88
N PRO A 205 -1.86 2.07 -5.01
CA PRO A 205 -1.49 1.47 -6.28
C PRO A 205 -0.11 0.83 -6.18
N HIS A 206 0.05 -0.35 -6.79
CA HIS A 206 1.30 -1.10 -6.75
C HIS A 206 1.74 -1.50 -8.15
N PHE A 207 2.98 -1.23 -8.50
CA PHE A 207 3.49 -1.25 -9.87
C PHE A 207 3.42 -2.61 -10.59
N PHE A 208 3.37 -3.76 -9.91
CA PHE A 208 3.15 -5.07 -10.53
C PHE A 208 2.04 -5.92 -9.88
N ALA A 209 1.69 -5.69 -8.61
CA ALA A 209 0.64 -6.44 -7.92
C ALA A 209 -0.75 -5.81 -8.04
N GLY A 210 -0.89 -4.73 -8.81
CA GLY A 210 -2.08 -3.92 -8.93
C GLY A 210 -2.26 -2.96 -7.76
N PHE A 211 -2.46 -3.50 -6.55
CA PHE A 211 -2.64 -2.75 -5.31
C PHE A 211 -1.94 -3.42 -4.14
N SER A 212 -1.60 -2.63 -3.09
CA SER A 212 -1.18 -3.12 -1.77
C SER A 212 -2.37 -3.53 -0.92
N GLY A 213 -2.13 -3.91 0.33
CA GLY A 213 -3.16 -4.30 1.31
C GLY A 213 -3.73 -5.71 1.10
N GLY A 214 -4.68 -6.07 1.96
CA GLY A 214 -5.42 -7.34 1.94
C GLY A 214 -4.51 -8.57 1.91
N ARG A 215 -4.65 -9.34 0.84
CA ARG A 215 -3.90 -10.59 0.58
C ARG A 215 -2.37 -10.45 0.68
N LYS A 216 -1.82 -9.23 0.51
CA LYS A 216 -0.36 -9.01 0.60
C LYS A 216 0.19 -9.19 2.02
N SER A 217 -0.65 -9.16 3.04
CA SER A 217 -0.25 -9.48 4.41
C SER A 217 0.27 -10.91 4.54
N ILE A 218 -0.20 -11.84 3.69
CA ILE A 218 0.26 -13.23 3.64
C ILE A 218 1.42 -13.38 2.65
N LEU A 219 1.22 -13.00 1.38
CA LEU A 219 2.24 -13.09 0.34
C LEU A 219 2.44 -11.69 -0.28
N PRO A 220 3.59 -11.04 -0.06
CA PRO A 220 4.85 -11.55 0.51
C PRO A 220 4.94 -11.48 2.05
N GLY A 221 4.02 -10.84 2.77
CA GLY A 221 4.16 -10.31 4.12
C GLY A 221 4.75 -11.29 5.15
N VAL A 222 4.20 -12.50 5.26
CA VAL A 222 4.64 -13.53 6.20
C VAL A 222 5.04 -14.84 5.51
N ALA A 223 5.36 -14.77 4.20
CA ALA A 223 5.78 -15.91 3.41
C ALA A 223 7.30 -16.11 3.46
N SER A 224 7.74 -17.36 3.21
CA SER A 224 9.16 -17.70 3.08
C SER A 224 9.82 -16.99 1.89
N ARG A 225 11.13 -16.83 1.94
CA ARG A 225 11.93 -16.33 0.81
C ARG A 225 11.65 -17.11 -0.48
N GLU A 226 11.58 -18.44 -0.39
CA GLU A 226 11.29 -19.31 -1.54
C GLU A 226 9.97 -18.93 -2.20
N THR A 227 8.90 -18.80 -1.42
CA THR A 227 7.56 -18.44 -1.90
C THR A 227 7.55 -17.04 -2.53
N VAL A 228 8.18 -16.07 -1.86
CA VAL A 228 8.23 -14.69 -2.36
C VAL A 228 9.00 -14.60 -3.67
N MET A 229 10.20 -15.20 -3.74
CA MET A 229 11.04 -15.16 -4.94
C MET A 229 10.38 -15.88 -6.12
N TYR A 230 9.60 -16.93 -5.86
CA TYR A 230 8.83 -17.61 -6.89
C TYR A 230 7.71 -16.69 -7.44
N ASN A 231 6.94 -16.05 -6.59
CA ASN A 231 5.83 -15.17 -7.00
C ASN A 231 6.31 -13.86 -7.65
N HIS A 232 7.48 -13.34 -7.23
CA HIS A 232 8.06 -12.09 -7.71
C HIS A 232 9.14 -12.33 -8.80
N ASN A 233 9.02 -13.40 -9.59
CA ASN A 233 9.98 -13.68 -10.67
C ASN A 233 9.76 -12.76 -11.89
N SER A 234 10.78 -12.64 -12.73
CA SER A 234 10.74 -11.78 -13.91
C SER A 234 9.68 -12.18 -14.93
N GLY A 235 9.34 -13.47 -15.03
CA GLY A 235 8.30 -13.95 -15.93
C GLY A 235 6.92 -13.40 -15.55
N PHE A 236 6.57 -13.45 -14.25
CA PHE A 236 5.30 -12.91 -13.77
C PHE A 236 5.28 -11.38 -13.79
N ILE A 237 6.40 -10.71 -13.46
CA ILE A 237 6.49 -9.24 -13.51
C ILE A 237 6.37 -8.72 -14.95
N ASN A 238 6.81 -9.47 -15.94
CA ASN A 238 6.68 -9.13 -17.36
C ASN A 238 5.30 -9.46 -17.95
N ASP A 239 4.40 -10.11 -17.19
CA ASP A 239 3.04 -10.35 -17.67
C ASP A 239 2.32 -9.01 -17.93
N PRO A 240 1.60 -8.86 -19.06
CA PRO A 240 0.90 -7.61 -19.39
C PRO A 240 -0.15 -7.18 -18.36
N HIS A 241 -0.63 -8.09 -17.51
CA HIS A 241 -1.56 -7.78 -16.43
C HIS A 241 -0.83 -7.42 -15.11
N ALA A 242 0.48 -7.71 -14.98
CA ALA A 242 1.26 -7.38 -13.80
C ALA A 242 1.64 -5.89 -13.79
N ARG A 243 0.67 -5.01 -13.57
CA ARG A 243 0.85 -3.56 -13.60
C ARG A 243 -0.05 -2.84 -12.60
N THR A 244 0.23 -1.56 -12.40
CA THR A 244 -0.49 -0.69 -11.47
C THR A 244 -2.00 -0.70 -11.75
N GLY A 245 -2.80 -0.90 -10.71
CA GLY A 245 -4.25 -0.86 -10.77
C GLY A 245 -4.92 -2.10 -11.37
N VAL A 246 -4.14 -3.07 -11.90
CA VAL A 246 -4.66 -4.27 -12.57
C VAL A 246 -4.58 -5.47 -11.64
N VAL A 247 -5.72 -6.07 -11.34
CA VAL A 247 -5.83 -7.33 -10.57
C VAL A 247 -6.42 -8.46 -11.41
N GLU A 248 -7.32 -8.13 -12.33
CA GLU A 248 -7.91 -9.11 -13.24
C GLU A 248 -6.84 -9.68 -14.17
N GLY A 249 -6.74 -11.01 -14.22
CA GLY A 249 -5.72 -11.70 -15.03
C GLY A 249 -4.28 -11.60 -14.50
N ASN A 250 -4.01 -10.84 -13.45
CA ASN A 250 -2.68 -10.66 -12.89
C ASN A 250 -2.21 -11.92 -12.14
N PRO A 251 -1.19 -12.65 -12.63
CA PRO A 251 -0.76 -13.91 -12.03
C PRO A 251 -0.23 -13.74 -10.61
N ILE A 252 0.42 -12.60 -10.33
CA ILE A 252 0.96 -12.27 -9.00
C ILE A 252 -0.20 -12.08 -8.01
N HIS A 253 -1.24 -11.32 -8.40
CA HIS A 253 -2.44 -11.14 -7.59
C HIS A 253 -3.15 -12.46 -7.31
N ASN A 254 -3.31 -13.31 -8.33
CA ASN A 254 -4.00 -14.60 -8.20
C ASN A 254 -3.33 -15.50 -7.17
N ASP A 255 -2.01 -15.62 -7.21
CA ASP A 255 -1.25 -16.37 -6.21
C ASP A 255 -1.37 -15.77 -4.81
N MET A 256 -1.30 -14.43 -4.69
CA MET A 256 -1.44 -13.74 -3.40
C MET A 256 -2.83 -13.96 -2.79
N LEU A 257 -3.89 -13.90 -3.59
CA LEU A 257 -5.25 -14.12 -3.12
C LEU A 257 -5.45 -15.58 -2.69
N TYR A 258 -4.94 -16.52 -3.47
CA TYR A 258 -4.93 -17.94 -3.11
C TYR A 258 -4.19 -18.18 -1.79
N ALA A 259 -3.00 -17.58 -1.63
CA ALA A 259 -2.21 -17.69 -0.40
C ALA A 259 -2.97 -17.16 0.82
N ALA A 260 -3.66 -16.03 0.69
CA ALA A 260 -4.51 -15.48 1.76
C ALA A 260 -5.65 -16.42 2.14
N ARG A 261 -6.32 -17.02 1.15
CA ARG A 261 -7.38 -18.01 1.40
C ARG A 261 -6.85 -19.31 2.02
N ALA A 262 -5.72 -19.83 1.52
CA ALA A 262 -5.08 -21.03 2.06
C ALA A 262 -4.59 -20.84 3.49
N ALA A 263 -4.10 -19.65 3.84
CA ALA A 263 -3.73 -19.26 5.19
C ALA A 263 -4.93 -18.98 6.09
N ARG A 264 -6.16 -18.98 5.56
CA ARG A 264 -7.38 -18.58 6.28
C ARG A 264 -7.25 -17.16 6.86
N LEU A 265 -6.84 -16.18 6.03
CA LEU A 265 -6.91 -14.78 6.44
C LEU A 265 -8.38 -14.41 6.62
N ASP A 266 -8.85 -14.48 7.86
CA ASP A 266 -10.26 -14.43 8.21
C ASP A 266 -10.85 -13.02 8.14
N PHE A 267 -10.02 -12.00 8.46
CA PHE A 267 -10.46 -10.62 8.56
C PHE A 267 -9.34 -9.63 8.23
N ILE A 268 -9.67 -8.58 7.49
CA ILE A 268 -8.75 -7.46 7.26
C ILE A 268 -9.34 -6.15 7.78
N VAL A 269 -8.46 -5.23 8.17
CA VAL A 269 -8.77 -3.81 8.38
C VAL A 269 -7.80 -3.02 7.53
N ASN A 270 -8.29 -2.39 6.49
CA ASN A 270 -7.44 -1.66 5.55
C ASN A 270 -7.92 -0.21 5.40
N VAL A 271 -6.98 0.70 5.28
CA VAL A 271 -7.22 2.13 5.09
C VAL A 271 -6.65 2.63 3.78
N VAL A 272 -7.23 3.69 3.25
CA VAL A 272 -6.58 4.59 2.30
C VAL A 272 -6.14 5.80 3.09
N ILE A 273 -4.92 6.26 2.88
CA ILE A 273 -4.29 7.34 3.64
C ILE A 273 -4.01 8.54 2.74
N ASP A 274 -4.00 9.73 3.34
CA ASP A 274 -3.59 10.96 2.69
C ASP A 274 -2.06 11.17 2.76
N ALA A 275 -1.62 12.37 2.38
CA ALA A 275 -0.21 12.75 2.40
C ALA A 275 0.38 12.91 3.81
N ALA A 276 -0.46 13.11 4.82
CA ALA A 276 -0.06 13.15 6.23
C ALA A 276 -0.04 11.76 6.87
N HIS A 277 -0.42 10.72 6.12
CA HIS A 277 -0.60 9.34 6.52
C HIS A 277 -1.82 9.13 7.44
N ASP A 278 -2.77 10.05 7.42
CA ASP A 278 -4.03 9.89 8.14
C ASP A 278 -5.03 9.07 7.32
N PRO A 279 -5.82 8.18 7.93
CA PRO A 279 -6.87 7.45 7.25
C PRO A 279 -7.94 8.41 6.70
N ILE A 280 -8.22 8.31 5.41
CA ILE A 280 -9.28 9.07 4.74
C ILE A 280 -10.42 8.18 4.25
N PHE A 281 -10.20 6.87 4.24
CA PHE A 281 -11.19 5.85 3.98
C PHE A 281 -10.76 4.56 4.68
N ALA A 282 -11.72 3.78 5.17
CA ALA A 282 -11.45 2.51 5.84
C ALA A 282 -12.44 1.43 5.39
N VAL A 283 -11.96 0.21 5.32
CA VAL A 283 -12.74 -1.02 5.07
C VAL A 283 -12.29 -2.12 6.00
N ALA A 284 -13.22 -2.96 6.42
CA ALA A 284 -12.93 -4.15 7.21
C ALA A 284 -13.78 -5.34 6.73
N GLY A 285 -13.33 -6.56 7.01
CA GLY A 285 -14.04 -7.79 6.67
C GLY A 285 -13.24 -8.77 5.83
N ASP A 286 -13.88 -9.42 4.88
CA ASP A 286 -13.29 -10.43 4.00
C ASP A 286 -12.08 -9.90 3.20
N CYS A 287 -11.02 -10.68 3.14
CA CYS A 287 -9.74 -10.27 2.56
C CYS A 287 -9.78 -9.94 1.06
N ASP A 288 -10.82 -10.30 0.34
CA ASP A 288 -11.04 -9.94 -1.06
C ASP A 288 -12.17 -8.91 -1.20
N LEU A 289 -13.35 -9.16 -0.61
CA LEU A 289 -14.51 -8.30 -0.78
C LEU A 289 -14.27 -6.90 -0.19
N ALA A 290 -13.78 -6.82 1.06
CA ALA A 290 -13.45 -5.54 1.68
C ALA A 290 -12.30 -4.85 0.96
N HIS A 291 -11.27 -5.61 0.58
CA HIS A 291 -10.15 -5.07 -0.19
C HIS A 291 -10.60 -4.51 -1.56
N ARG A 292 -11.58 -5.15 -2.21
CA ARG A 292 -12.16 -4.67 -3.48
C ARG A 292 -12.78 -3.29 -3.32
N VAL A 293 -13.63 -3.10 -2.31
CA VAL A 293 -14.26 -1.81 -2.03
C VAL A 293 -13.21 -0.71 -1.77
N GLY A 294 -12.17 -1.03 -1.00
CA GLY A 294 -11.06 -0.09 -0.77
C GLY A 294 -10.28 0.25 -2.04
N ARG A 295 -10.03 -0.72 -2.93
CA ARG A 295 -9.37 -0.50 -4.22
C ARG A 295 -10.22 0.36 -5.16
N GLU A 296 -11.51 0.12 -5.22
CA GLU A 296 -12.46 0.88 -6.05
C GLU A 296 -12.52 2.35 -5.59
N PHE A 297 -12.61 2.58 -4.26
CA PHE A 297 -12.51 3.93 -3.73
C PHE A 297 -11.20 4.60 -4.13
N LEU A 298 -10.05 3.95 -3.88
CA LEU A 298 -8.74 4.48 -4.21
C LEU A 298 -8.62 4.78 -5.72
N ALA A 299 -9.01 3.84 -6.59
CA ALA A 299 -8.96 4.01 -8.04
C ALA A 299 -9.79 5.21 -8.48
N SER A 300 -11.00 5.39 -7.92
CA SER A 300 -11.85 6.55 -8.22
C SER A 300 -11.22 7.90 -7.88
N LYS A 301 -10.22 7.93 -6.98
CA LYS A 301 -9.54 9.15 -6.52
C LYS A 301 -8.13 9.34 -7.07
N CYS A 302 -7.47 8.25 -7.46
CA CYS A 302 -6.08 8.28 -7.93
C CYS A 302 -5.93 8.25 -9.44
N GLN A 303 -6.95 7.76 -10.17
CA GLN A 303 -6.87 7.65 -11.60
C GLN A 303 -6.94 9.04 -12.25
N VAL A 304 -5.98 9.34 -13.11
CA VAL A 304 -5.90 10.57 -13.90
C VAL A 304 -5.69 10.22 -15.36
N ASP A 305 -6.22 11.04 -16.25
CA ASP A 305 -6.00 10.86 -17.67
C ASP A 305 -4.56 11.16 -18.06
N ALA A 306 -3.97 10.28 -18.86
CA ALA A 306 -2.60 10.45 -19.31
C ALA A 306 -2.49 11.60 -20.34
N ILE A 307 -1.48 12.45 -20.18
CA ILE A 307 -1.13 13.48 -21.12
C ILE A 307 0.17 13.05 -21.82
N PRO A 308 0.16 12.78 -23.15
CA PRO A 308 1.38 12.42 -23.87
C PRO A 308 2.42 13.55 -23.81
N ALA A 309 3.66 13.21 -23.47
CA ALA A 309 4.77 14.14 -23.38
C ALA A 309 6.09 13.45 -23.74
N ASP A 310 7.09 14.23 -24.19
CA ASP A 310 8.42 13.71 -24.51
C ASP A 310 9.22 13.40 -23.24
N ILE A 311 8.96 14.15 -22.16
CA ILE A 311 9.62 13.99 -20.84
C ILE A 311 8.55 13.94 -19.77
N VAL A 312 8.67 12.96 -18.86
CA VAL A 312 7.82 12.82 -17.68
C VAL A 312 8.69 12.94 -16.44
N ILE A 313 8.37 13.89 -15.57
CA ILE A 313 9.03 14.05 -14.27
C ILE A 313 8.10 13.50 -13.20
N SER A 314 8.54 12.49 -12.48
CA SER A 314 7.81 11.90 -11.35
C SER A 314 8.71 11.79 -10.13
N THR A 315 8.09 11.83 -8.95
CA THR A 315 8.76 11.56 -7.67
C THR A 315 8.08 10.40 -6.98
N ASN A 316 8.80 9.66 -6.16
CA ASN A 316 8.27 8.62 -5.29
C ASN A 316 8.10 9.10 -3.83
N GLY A 317 7.90 10.40 -3.62
CA GLY A 317 7.61 10.99 -2.31
C GLY A 317 8.83 11.40 -1.48
N GLY A 318 10.04 11.35 -2.06
CA GLY A 318 11.26 11.79 -1.38
C GLY A 318 12.10 10.62 -0.87
N TYR A 319 12.16 10.46 0.44
CA TYR A 319 12.96 9.42 1.08
C TYR A 319 12.12 8.18 1.36
N PRO A 320 12.61 6.96 1.03
CA PRO A 320 12.25 5.77 1.74
C PRO A 320 13.05 5.70 3.02
#